data_ad64e162d66bde9ee5e99ae9643b1ad9
#
_entry.id   ad64e162d66bde9ee5e99ae9643b1ad9
#
_cell.length_a   1.000
_cell.length_b   1.000
_cell.length_c   1.000
_cell.angle_alpha   90.00
_cell.angle_beta   90.00
_cell.angle_gamma   90.00
#
_symmetry.space_group_name_H-M   'P 1'
#
loop_
_entity.id
_entity.type
_entity.pdbx_description
1 polymer ?
#
loop_
_entity_poly.entity_id
_entity_poly.type
_entity_poly.pdbx_seq_one_letter_code
_entity_poly.pdbx_strand_id
1 'polypeptide(L)'
;MKRRTVIKLLDRLYSRKTTVGAPNQRRRSFVEWFPASALVQTRHESGGLASPMHTSREKFMACRLAVAFAAATIGISCIAAADASATCKFKAKKDFIVIVDVGHSDKDSGQISARGIKEYDLNLKLAGRVLEELVNTGFVSTQMIVTSGRNTHASRLQRSKRANDLGADLFISVHHDGVKNETLMPWQYNGKTHWFLDKFEGFSLWVSQKNNKYKESLGFAKTLADQLMASGLKFTTHHDELTNTDKYGRIAPLVDRERGIYDASDHIAVLYESHMPAVLVEAGMIVNRAEEQVLSSATGRATVARAVATAVERFCAGRSKT
;
A
#
# COMPACT_ATOMS: atom_id res chain seq x y z
N MET A 1 -23.75 -1.44 -2.82
CA MET A 1 -23.25 -0.73 -4.02
C MET A 1 -22.01 -1.46 -4.53
N LYS A 2 -22.05 -1.96 -5.76
CA LYS A 2 -21.28 -3.11 -6.28
C LYS A 2 -19.83 -2.74 -6.62
N ARG A 3 -18.88 -3.70 -6.63
CA ARG A 3 -17.52 -3.67 -7.21
C ARG A 3 -17.38 -2.72 -8.43
N ARG A 4 -18.49 -2.51 -9.14
CA ARG A 4 -18.62 -1.56 -10.24
C ARG A 4 -18.40 -0.09 -9.88
N THR A 5 -18.52 0.33 -8.61
CA THR A 5 -18.37 1.75 -8.22
C THR A 5 -16.92 2.12 -8.01
N VAL A 6 -16.10 1.23 -7.43
CA VAL A 6 -14.64 1.45 -7.29
C VAL A 6 -13.97 1.39 -8.66
N ILE A 7 -14.35 0.39 -9.48
CA ILE A 7 -13.87 0.27 -10.86
C ILE A 7 -14.29 1.51 -11.67
N LYS A 8 -15.54 1.99 -11.55
CA LYS A 8 -15.99 3.22 -12.22
C LYS A 8 -15.29 4.49 -11.71
N LEU A 9 -14.87 4.53 -10.46
CA LEU A 9 -14.10 5.66 -9.91
C LEU A 9 -12.66 5.63 -10.45
N LEU A 10 -12.02 4.48 -10.43
CA LEU A 10 -10.71 4.26 -11.05
C LEU A 10 -10.78 4.45 -12.57
N ASP A 11 -11.82 3.96 -13.24
CA ASP A 11 -12.06 4.18 -14.68
C ASP A 11 -12.31 5.65 -15.01
N ARG A 12 -12.97 6.44 -14.17
CA ARG A 12 -13.12 7.90 -14.36
C ARG A 12 -11.80 8.64 -14.21
N LEU A 13 -10.92 8.20 -13.33
CA LEU A 13 -9.55 8.73 -13.22
C LEU A 13 -8.70 8.35 -14.45
N TYR A 14 -8.95 7.16 -15.01
CA TYR A 14 -8.26 6.66 -16.20
C TYR A 14 -8.80 7.23 -17.53
N SER A 15 -10.12 7.43 -17.68
CA SER A 15 -10.75 7.84 -18.95
C SER A 15 -10.71 9.36 -19.24
N ARG A 16 -10.30 10.20 -18.28
CA ARG A 16 -10.07 11.64 -18.53
C ARG A 16 -8.84 11.95 -19.39
N LYS A 17 -8.19 10.97 -19.99
CA LYS A 17 -7.01 11.14 -20.86
C LYS A 17 -7.33 11.45 -22.33
N THR A 18 -8.59 11.55 -22.76
CA THR A 18 -8.92 11.81 -24.17
C THR A 18 -10.00 12.90 -24.32
N THR A 19 -9.62 14.15 -24.15
CA THR A 19 -10.24 15.28 -24.89
C THR A 19 -9.21 16.40 -25.02
N VAL A 20 -8.80 16.62 -26.22
CA VAL A 20 -7.96 17.76 -26.67
C VAL A 20 -8.85 19.00 -26.76
N GLY A 21 -8.39 20.13 -26.22
CA GLY A 21 -8.85 21.46 -26.63
C GLY A 21 -9.25 22.40 -25.51
N ALA A 22 -8.38 23.32 -25.16
CA ALA A 22 -8.52 24.77 -25.09
C ALA A 22 -7.53 25.42 -24.07
N PRO A 23 -7.23 26.72 -24.17
CA PRO A 23 -5.94 27.24 -23.78
C PRO A 23 -5.89 27.88 -22.39
N ASN A 24 -4.69 27.82 -21.82
CA ASN A 24 -4.07 28.77 -20.89
C ASN A 24 -4.88 29.23 -19.65
N GLN A 25 -4.96 28.35 -18.66
CA GLN A 25 -5.06 28.78 -17.27
C GLN A 25 -3.94 28.13 -16.48
N ARG A 26 -3.19 28.91 -15.71
CA ARG A 26 -2.20 28.42 -14.74
C ARG A 26 -2.94 27.46 -13.78
N ARG A 27 -2.86 26.17 -14.06
CA ARG A 27 -3.46 25.14 -13.20
C ARG A 27 -2.64 25.08 -11.92
N ARG A 28 -3.25 25.48 -10.81
CA ARG A 28 -2.75 25.20 -9.47
C ARG A 28 -2.81 23.69 -9.27
N SER A 29 -1.81 23.12 -8.58
CA SER A 29 -1.85 21.72 -8.15
C SER A 29 -3.06 21.52 -7.25
N PHE A 30 -3.82 20.48 -7.53
CA PHE A 30 -5.00 20.12 -6.75
C PHE A 30 -4.76 18.78 -6.06
N VAL A 31 -5.12 18.69 -4.77
CA VAL A 31 -5.06 17.45 -3.99
C VAL A 31 -6.48 16.90 -3.88
N GLU A 32 -6.73 15.75 -4.50
CA GLU A 32 -8.03 15.07 -4.43
C GLU A 32 -8.07 14.12 -3.24
N TRP A 33 -9.25 14.00 -2.66
CA TRP A 33 -9.50 13.19 -1.47
C TRP A 33 -10.60 12.17 -1.74
N PHE A 34 -10.42 10.95 -1.23
CA PHE A 34 -11.38 9.86 -1.32
C PHE A 34 -11.55 9.19 0.04
N PRO A 35 -12.72 9.33 0.71
CA PRO A 35 -12.97 8.65 1.99
C PRO A 35 -13.23 7.16 1.78
N ALA A 36 -12.71 6.33 2.68
CA ALA A 36 -12.89 4.88 2.67
C ALA A 36 -14.35 4.44 2.84
N SER A 37 -15.19 5.26 3.49
CA SER A 37 -16.62 4.99 3.67
C SER A 37 -17.41 4.81 2.37
N ALA A 38 -16.89 5.28 1.25
CA ALA A 38 -17.49 5.04 -0.06
C ALA A 38 -17.31 3.58 -0.56
N LEU A 39 -16.47 2.77 0.10
CA LEU A 39 -16.10 1.41 -0.32
C LEU A 39 -16.85 0.30 0.44
N VAL A 40 -17.42 0.58 1.61
CA VAL A 40 -17.93 -0.45 2.55
C VAL A 40 -19.35 -0.99 2.19
N GLN A 41 -20.08 -0.41 1.27
CA GLN A 41 -21.48 -0.81 1.00
C GLN A 41 -21.68 -1.94 -0.03
N THR A 42 -20.72 -2.84 -0.22
CA THR A 42 -20.82 -3.85 -1.28
C THR A 42 -20.71 -5.32 -0.85
N ARG A 43 -21.20 -5.69 0.32
CA ARG A 43 -21.43 -7.11 0.63
C ARG A 43 -22.84 -7.31 1.17
N HIS A 44 -23.75 -7.78 0.33
CA HIS A 44 -24.73 -8.85 0.51
C HIS A 44 -25.66 -8.90 -0.69
N GLU A 45 -25.54 -9.97 -1.46
CA GLU A 45 -26.66 -10.67 -2.08
C GLU A 45 -26.11 -11.85 -2.85
N SER A 46 -26.25 -13.03 -2.24
CA SER A 46 -26.08 -14.32 -2.87
C SER A 46 -27.43 -14.74 -3.46
N GLY A 47 -27.56 -14.65 -4.77
CA GLY A 47 -28.69 -15.22 -5.50
C GLY A 47 -28.41 -16.68 -5.85
N GLY A 48 -29.17 -17.60 -5.27
CA GLY A 48 -29.16 -18.99 -5.62
C GLY A 48 -29.80 -19.23 -7.00
N LEU A 49 -29.26 -20.18 -7.73
CA LEU A 49 -29.96 -20.84 -8.84
C LEU A 49 -29.90 -22.34 -8.59
N ALA A 50 -31.07 -22.89 -8.42
CA ALA A 50 -31.34 -24.32 -8.37
C ALA A 50 -31.25 -24.92 -9.77
N SER A 51 -30.82 -26.15 -9.87
CA SER A 51 -31.18 -27.06 -10.98
C SER A 51 -31.18 -28.54 -10.52
N PRO A 52 -31.97 -29.40 -11.18
CA PRO A 52 -32.72 -30.41 -10.47
C PRO A 52 -32.19 -31.84 -10.59
N MET A 53 -32.70 -32.65 -9.68
CA MET A 53 -32.95 -34.09 -9.64
C MET A 53 -32.30 -35.01 -10.69
N HIS A 54 -31.62 -36.03 -10.17
CA HIS A 54 -31.82 -37.38 -10.68
C HIS A 54 -31.89 -38.40 -9.56
N THR A 55 -32.97 -39.16 -9.58
CA THR A 55 -33.36 -40.27 -8.69
C THR A 55 -32.55 -41.54 -8.99
N SER A 56 -32.10 -42.23 -7.97
CA SER A 56 -32.00 -43.68 -7.99
C SER A 56 -32.21 -44.24 -6.62
N ARG A 57 -33.27 -45.08 -6.52
CA ARG A 57 -33.59 -45.99 -5.40
C ARG A 57 -32.58 -47.13 -5.43
N GLU A 58 -32.11 -47.52 -4.26
CA GLU A 58 -32.09 -48.94 -3.91
C GLU A 58 -32.00 -49.13 -2.39
N LYS A 59 -32.76 -50.10 -1.96
CA LYS A 59 -33.02 -50.59 -0.60
C LYS A 59 -31.83 -51.39 -0.10
N PHE A 60 -31.55 -51.42 1.25
CA PHE A 60 -31.59 -52.66 2.02
C PHE A 60 -31.21 -52.43 3.48
N MET A 61 -32.11 -52.87 4.32
CA MET A 61 -31.98 -53.68 5.54
C MET A 61 -31.40 -53.10 6.83
N ALA A 62 -32.30 -53.16 7.79
CA ALA A 62 -32.13 -52.88 9.22
C ALA A 62 -31.16 -53.87 9.87
N CYS A 63 -30.35 -53.35 10.81
CA CYS A 63 -29.85 -54.13 11.91
C CYS A 63 -29.98 -53.28 13.20
N ARG A 64 -30.86 -53.74 14.09
CA ARG A 64 -31.03 -53.20 15.44
C ARG A 64 -29.89 -53.73 16.32
N LEU A 65 -29.14 -52.86 16.98
CA LEU A 65 -28.48 -53.17 18.24
C LEU A 65 -28.53 -51.92 19.12
N ALA A 66 -29.18 -52.12 20.27
CA ALA A 66 -29.22 -51.16 21.35
C ALA A 66 -27.87 -51.12 22.05
N VAL A 67 -27.30 -49.97 22.26
CA VAL A 67 -26.22 -49.74 23.22
C VAL A 67 -26.50 -48.45 23.97
N ALA A 68 -26.32 -48.57 25.29
CA ALA A 68 -26.70 -47.70 26.38
C ALA A 68 -26.21 -46.24 26.25
N PHE A 69 -27.06 -45.32 26.73
CA PHE A 69 -26.76 -43.92 27.02
C PHE A 69 -25.62 -43.81 28.05
N ALA A 70 -24.50 -43.26 27.66
CA ALA A 70 -23.61 -42.53 28.55
C ALA A 70 -23.66 -41.07 28.13
N ALA A 71 -24.39 -40.27 28.86
CA ALA A 71 -24.42 -38.84 28.72
C ALA A 71 -23.09 -38.23 29.17
N ALA A 72 -22.13 -38.13 28.27
CA ALA A 72 -20.98 -37.27 28.48
C ALA A 72 -21.37 -35.86 28.02
N THR A 73 -21.69 -34.98 28.96
CA THR A 73 -21.81 -33.54 28.75
C THR A 73 -20.46 -33.01 28.40
N ILE A 74 -20.14 -32.98 27.10
CA ILE A 74 -19.04 -32.19 26.57
C ILE A 74 -19.51 -30.75 26.65
N GLY A 75 -19.10 -30.08 27.74
CA GLY A 75 -19.17 -28.62 27.83
C GLY A 75 -18.35 -28.02 26.68
N ILE A 76 -19.03 -27.66 25.59
CA ILE A 76 -18.48 -26.78 24.58
C ILE A 76 -18.32 -25.42 25.25
N SER A 77 -17.17 -25.20 25.90
CA SER A 77 -16.69 -23.86 26.19
C SER A 77 -16.46 -23.22 24.82
N CYS A 78 -17.46 -22.51 24.31
CA CYS A 78 -17.24 -21.45 23.33
C CYS A 78 -16.33 -20.45 24.03
N ILE A 79 -15.02 -20.68 23.94
CA ILE A 79 -14.06 -19.62 24.13
C ILE A 79 -14.39 -18.65 23.00
N ALA A 80 -15.18 -17.61 23.30
CA ALA A 80 -15.28 -16.45 22.50
C ALA A 80 -13.81 -16.01 22.29
N ALA A 81 -13.26 -16.27 21.12
CA ALA A 81 -12.04 -15.63 20.68
C ALA A 81 -12.37 -14.15 20.76
N ALA A 82 -11.99 -13.53 21.87
CA ALA A 82 -12.11 -12.10 22.04
C ALA A 82 -11.48 -11.51 20.80
N ASP A 83 -12.25 -10.72 20.08
CA ASP A 83 -11.81 -9.97 18.89
C ASP A 83 -10.70 -9.01 19.34
N ALA A 84 -9.52 -9.56 19.65
CA ALA A 84 -8.31 -8.81 20.01
C ALA A 84 -7.88 -7.87 18.85
N SER A 85 -8.63 -7.96 17.74
CA SER A 85 -8.34 -7.23 16.51
C SER A 85 -9.13 -5.93 16.34
N ALA A 86 -10.14 -5.64 17.16
CA ALA A 86 -11.03 -4.50 16.95
C ALA A 86 -10.53 -3.17 17.52
N THR A 87 -9.49 -3.17 18.38
CA THR A 87 -9.00 -1.97 19.05
C THR A 87 -7.51 -1.73 18.85
N CYS A 88 -7.15 -0.46 18.62
CA CYS A 88 -5.79 0.04 18.78
C CYS A 88 -5.51 0.30 20.26
N LYS A 89 -4.24 0.51 20.62
CA LYS A 89 -3.84 0.77 22.02
C LYS A 89 -4.67 1.89 22.69
N PHE A 90 -5.12 2.88 21.93
CA PHE A 90 -5.79 4.07 22.48
C PHE A 90 -7.14 4.39 21.83
N LYS A 91 -7.55 3.71 20.75
CA LYS A 91 -8.82 3.94 20.05
C LYS A 91 -9.27 2.69 19.27
N ALA A 92 -10.52 2.66 18.82
CA ALA A 92 -10.97 1.59 17.94
C ALA A 92 -10.30 1.69 16.55
N LYS A 93 -10.09 0.56 15.85
CA LYS A 93 -9.54 0.54 14.49
C LYS A 93 -10.32 1.44 13.52
N LYS A 94 -11.66 1.48 13.66
CA LYS A 94 -12.52 2.31 12.82
C LYS A 94 -12.26 3.81 12.95
N ASP A 95 -11.70 4.24 14.08
CA ASP A 95 -11.41 5.64 14.38
C ASP A 95 -9.93 5.99 14.16
N PHE A 96 -9.09 4.97 13.85
CA PHE A 96 -7.68 5.14 13.54
C PHE A 96 -7.52 5.58 12.08
N ILE A 97 -7.05 6.80 11.87
CA ILE A 97 -6.96 7.43 10.55
C ILE A 97 -5.59 7.16 9.94
N VAL A 98 -5.57 6.34 8.88
CA VAL A 98 -4.37 6.11 8.07
C VAL A 98 -4.47 6.95 6.80
N ILE A 99 -3.45 7.70 6.48
CA ILE A 99 -3.31 8.35 5.18
C ILE A 99 -2.44 7.49 4.29
N VAL A 100 -2.96 7.14 3.11
CA VAL A 100 -2.22 6.50 2.02
C VAL A 100 -1.98 7.56 0.95
N ASP A 101 -0.78 8.11 0.92
CA ASP A 101 -0.38 9.14 -0.04
C ASP A 101 0.17 8.49 -1.31
N VAL A 102 -0.32 8.90 -2.47
CA VAL A 102 0.19 8.43 -3.77
C VAL A 102 1.39 9.28 -4.18
N GLY A 103 2.55 8.65 -4.27
CA GLY A 103 3.77 9.31 -4.74
C GLY A 103 3.63 9.91 -6.14
N HIS A 104 4.31 11.03 -6.38
CA HIS A 104 4.27 11.75 -7.66
C HIS A 104 2.89 12.34 -8.04
N SER A 105 2.66 12.53 -9.33
CA SER A 105 1.41 13.11 -9.86
C SER A 105 1.23 12.76 -11.35
N ASP A 106 0.07 13.06 -11.91
CA ASP A 106 -0.23 12.84 -13.33
C ASP A 106 0.67 13.66 -14.30
N LYS A 107 1.27 14.75 -13.82
CA LYS A 107 2.14 15.65 -14.60
C LYS A 107 3.62 15.57 -14.23
N ASP A 108 3.93 14.86 -13.16
CA ASP A 108 5.30 14.57 -12.72
C ASP A 108 5.33 13.13 -12.26
N SER A 109 5.58 12.24 -13.19
CA SER A 109 5.29 10.81 -13.07
C SER A 109 6.31 9.99 -12.30
N GLY A 110 7.40 10.61 -11.81
CA GLY A 110 8.51 9.85 -11.22
C GLY A 110 9.29 9.06 -12.26
N GLN A 111 9.89 7.97 -11.84
CA GLN A 111 10.68 7.08 -12.68
C GLN A 111 9.81 6.40 -13.75
N ILE A 112 10.42 6.09 -14.89
CA ILE A 112 9.82 5.23 -15.91
C ILE A 112 10.34 3.81 -15.73
N SER A 113 9.45 2.83 -15.64
CA SER A 113 9.81 1.43 -15.45
C SER A 113 10.55 0.83 -16.65
N ALA A 114 11.15 -0.33 -16.45
CA ALA A 114 11.85 -1.07 -17.51
C ALA A 114 10.98 -1.32 -18.76
N ARG A 115 9.64 -1.35 -18.64
CA ARG A 115 8.68 -1.53 -19.75
C ARG A 115 7.88 -0.28 -20.10
N GLY A 116 8.30 0.89 -19.58
CA GLY A 116 7.71 2.17 -19.94
C GLY A 116 6.46 2.55 -19.15
N ILE A 117 6.17 1.88 -18.03
CA ILE A 117 5.09 2.26 -17.11
C ILE A 117 5.59 3.40 -16.24
N LYS A 118 4.77 4.40 -16.02
CA LYS A 118 5.07 5.50 -15.10
C LYS A 118 5.02 5.04 -13.64
N GLU A 119 5.96 5.44 -12.82
CA GLU A 119 5.94 5.18 -11.39
C GLU A 119 4.61 5.62 -10.75
N TYR A 120 4.13 6.81 -11.08
CA TYR A 120 2.82 7.30 -10.60
C TYR A 120 1.66 6.32 -10.87
N ASP A 121 1.64 5.67 -12.04
CA ASP A 121 0.58 4.72 -12.39
C ASP A 121 0.69 3.43 -11.55
N LEU A 122 1.91 3.02 -11.18
CA LEU A 122 2.16 1.90 -10.27
C LEU A 122 1.81 2.27 -8.83
N ASN A 123 2.24 3.46 -8.37
CA ASN A 123 1.93 4.01 -7.05
C ASN A 123 0.41 4.09 -6.81
N LEU A 124 -0.34 4.61 -7.80
CA LEU A 124 -1.80 4.73 -7.72
C LEU A 124 -2.48 3.37 -7.56
N LYS A 125 -2.02 2.36 -8.33
CA LYS A 125 -2.56 0.99 -8.24
C LYS A 125 -2.24 0.33 -6.91
N LEU A 126 -1.00 0.49 -6.42
CA LEU A 126 -0.59 -0.08 -5.14
C LEU A 126 -1.30 0.62 -3.98
N ALA A 127 -1.36 1.95 -3.96
CA ALA A 127 -2.05 2.72 -2.94
C ALA A 127 -3.54 2.36 -2.86
N GLY A 128 -4.21 2.20 -4.01
CA GLY A 128 -5.59 1.72 -4.05
C GLY A 128 -5.75 0.32 -3.44
N ARG A 129 -4.79 -0.58 -3.67
CA ARG A 129 -4.82 -1.91 -3.07
C ARG A 129 -4.53 -1.88 -1.56
N VAL A 130 -3.62 -1.00 -1.11
CA VAL A 130 -3.35 -0.78 0.32
C VAL A 130 -4.59 -0.23 1.02
N LEU A 131 -5.26 0.76 0.44
CA LEU A 131 -6.52 1.31 0.96
C LEU A 131 -7.58 0.20 1.12
N GLU A 132 -7.78 -0.61 0.09
CA GLU A 132 -8.73 -1.73 0.11
C GLU A 132 -8.41 -2.72 1.23
N GLU A 133 -7.15 -3.09 1.41
CA GLU A 133 -6.72 -4.04 2.43
C GLU A 133 -6.90 -3.48 3.84
N LEU A 134 -6.56 -2.21 4.06
CA LEU A 134 -6.75 -1.53 5.35
C LEU A 134 -8.23 -1.45 5.72
N VAL A 135 -9.12 -1.11 4.78
CA VAL A 135 -10.56 -1.07 5.01
C VAL A 135 -11.09 -2.47 5.36
N ASN A 136 -10.63 -3.50 4.64
CA ASN A 136 -11.04 -4.89 4.90
C ASN A 136 -10.58 -5.40 6.26
N THR A 137 -9.49 -4.86 6.82
CA THR A 137 -8.98 -5.22 8.16
C THR A 137 -9.55 -4.32 9.27
N GLY A 138 -10.51 -3.45 8.95
CA GLY A 138 -11.26 -2.65 9.93
C GLY A 138 -10.81 -1.19 10.09
N PHE A 139 -9.79 -0.74 9.35
CA PHE A 139 -9.35 0.68 9.33
C PHE A 139 -10.18 1.49 8.34
N VAL A 140 -11.49 1.59 8.61
CA VAL A 140 -12.47 2.20 7.68
C VAL A 140 -12.32 3.72 7.53
N SER A 141 -11.59 4.38 8.42
CA SER A 141 -11.26 5.81 8.34
C SER A 141 -10.00 6.10 7.51
N THR A 142 -9.44 5.07 6.85
CA THR A 142 -8.31 5.25 5.93
C THR A 142 -8.70 6.14 4.75
N GLN A 143 -7.80 7.07 4.39
CA GLN A 143 -8.02 7.99 3.28
C GLN A 143 -6.83 7.95 2.33
N MET A 144 -7.09 8.12 1.03
CA MET A 144 -6.07 8.21 0.00
C MET A 144 -5.92 9.65 -0.48
N ILE A 145 -4.68 10.13 -0.54
CA ILE A 145 -4.32 11.44 -1.11
C ILE A 145 -3.73 11.23 -2.49
N VAL A 146 -4.31 11.89 -3.49
CA VAL A 146 -3.84 11.89 -4.88
C VAL A 146 -3.56 13.32 -5.31
N THR A 147 -2.40 13.57 -5.91
CA THR A 147 -2.03 14.89 -6.42
C THR A 147 -2.20 14.94 -7.93
N SER A 148 -2.91 15.96 -8.41
CA SER A 148 -2.95 16.30 -9.83
C SER A 148 -2.09 17.55 -10.13
N GLY A 149 -1.57 17.66 -11.35
CA GLY A 149 -0.68 18.75 -11.73
C GLY A 149 0.79 18.46 -11.38
N ARG A 150 1.62 19.51 -11.29
CA ARG A 150 3.05 19.35 -11.00
C ARG A 150 3.30 18.95 -9.55
N ASN A 151 4.20 18.02 -9.33
CA ASN A 151 4.66 17.60 -8.00
C ASN A 151 5.72 18.59 -7.46
N THR A 152 5.27 19.80 -7.10
CA THR A 152 6.10 20.87 -6.56
C THR A 152 6.32 20.72 -5.06
N HIS A 153 7.26 21.46 -4.48
CA HIS A 153 7.40 21.52 -3.02
C HIS A 153 6.07 21.95 -2.37
N ALA A 154 5.38 22.96 -2.91
CA ALA A 154 4.08 23.41 -2.39
C ALA A 154 3.01 22.31 -2.42
N SER A 155 2.94 21.48 -3.49
CA SER A 155 1.99 20.37 -3.54
C SER A 155 2.32 19.24 -2.55
N ARG A 156 3.62 19.01 -2.28
CA ARG A 156 4.04 18.07 -1.23
C ARG A 156 3.65 18.56 0.17
N LEU A 157 3.84 19.85 0.45
CA LEU A 157 3.38 20.47 1.69
C LEU A 157 1.85 20.39 1.88
N GLN A 158 1.07 20.50 0.79
CA GLN A 158 -0.38 20.33 0.85
C GLN A 158 -0.80 18.91 1.24
N ARG A 159 -0.03 17.88 0.89
CA ARG A 159 -0.31 16.48 1.28
C ARG A 159 -0.15 16.30 2.79
N SER A 160 1.00 16.70 3.35
CA SER A 160 1.23 16.64 4.80
C SER A 160 0.26 17.54 5.56
N LYS A 161 0.01 18.77 5.08
CA LYS A 161 -0.99 19.65 5.67
C LYS A 161 -2.38 18.99 5.72
N ARG A 162 -2.82 18.35 4.63
CA ARG A 162 -4.10 17.65 4.61
C ARG A 162 -4.18 16.53 5.63
N ALA A 163 -3.10 15.75 5.78
CA ALA A 163 -3.01 14.70 6.80
C ALA A 163 -3.06 15.29 8.22
N ASN A 164 -2.36 16.40 8.45
CA ASN A 164 -2.36 17.13 9.72
C ASN A 164 -3.75 17.68 10.08
N ASP A 165 -4.44 18.32 9.12
CA ASP A 165 -5.79 18.88 9.30
C ASP A 165 -6.83 17.80 9.63
N LEU A 166 -6.63 16.57 9.16
CA LEU A 166 -7.48 15.41 9.45
C LEU A 166 -7.18 14.78 10.82
N GLY A 167 -6.12 15.19 11.49
CA GLY A 167 -5.68 14.54 12.72
C GLY A 167 -5.30 13.08 12.50
N ALA A 168 -4.62 12.78 11.38
CA ALA A 168 -4.25 11.42 11.03
C ALA A 168 -3.32 10.80 12.08
N ASP A 169 -3.43 9.48 12.26
CA ASP A 169 -2.64 8.71 13.22
C ASP A 169 -1.38 8.12 12.59
N LEU A 170 -1.40 7.93 11.26
CA LEU A 170 -0.29 7.38 10.49
C LEU A 170 -0.33 7.89 9.04
N PHE A 171 0.83 8.24 8.51
CA PHE A 171 1.02 8.66 7.12
C PHE A 171 1.93 7.66 6.40
N ILE A 172 1.47 7.12 5.27
CA ILE A 172 2.21 6.17 4.43
C ILE A 172 2.24 6.73 3.01
N SER A 173 3.41 7.15 2.53
CA SER A 173 3.61 7.55 1.14
C SER A 173 4.07 6.35 0.32
N VAL A 174 3.36 6.05 -0.75
CA VAL A 174 3.58 4.86 -1.61
C VAL A 174 4.30 5.26 -2.87
N HIS A 175 5.46 4.69 -3.08
CA HIS A 175 6.37 4.90 -4.19
C HIS A 175 6.89 3.57 -4.76
N HIS A 176 7.58 3.66 -5.89
CA HIS A 176 8.43 2.61 -6.44
C HIS A 176 9.76 3.21 -6.85
N ASP A 177 10.81 2.49 -6.57
CA ASP A 177 12.18 2.97 -6.68
C ASP A 177 12.75 2.89 -8.11
N GLY A 178 13.76 3.68 -8.33
CA GLY A 178 14.53 3.73 -9.55
C GLY A 178 16.00 4.11 -9.30
N VAL A 179 16.69 4.45 -10.37
CA VAL A 179 18.07 4.90 -10.34
C VAL A 179 18.24 6.13 -11.22
N LYS A 180 19.41 6.78 -11.15
CA LYS A 180 19.74 7.86 -12.06
C LYS A 180 19.69 7.39 -13.52
N ASN A 181 19.09 8.18 -14.39
CA ASN A 181 18.89 7.83 -15.81
C ASN A 181 20.20 7.49 -16.53
N GLU A 182 21.33 8.12 -16.11
CA GLU A 182 22.66 7.92 -16.69
C GLU A 182 23.21 6.51 -16.46
N THR A 183 22.66 5.77 -15.50
CA THR A 183 23.07 4.40 -15.17
C THR A 183 22.26 3.34 -15.90
N LEU A 184 21.18 3.75 -16.56
CA LEU A 184 20.29 2.83 -17.25
C LEU A 184 20.85 2.37 -18.58
N MET A 185 20.60 1.11 -18.93
CA MET A 185 20.97 0.49 -20.19
C MET A 185 19.78 0.35 -21.13
N PRO A 186 19.94 0.56 -22.45
CA PRO A 186 18.83 0.40 -23.39
C PRO A 186 18.54 -1.09 -23.65
N TRP A 187 17.26 -1.41 -23.90
CA TRP A 187 16.82 -2.71 -24.38
C TRP A 187 15.57 -2.59 -25.25
N GLN A 188 15.33 -3.60 -26.09
CA GLN A 188 14.16 -3.62 -26.96
C GLN A 188 13.01 -4.40 -26.31
N TYR A 189 11.85 -3.75 -26.18
CA TYR A 189 10.64 -4.36 -25.71
C TYR A 189 9.44 -3.87 -26.53
N ASN A 190 8.66 -4.82 -27.12
CA ASN A 190 7.51 -4.52 -27.98
C ASN A 190 7.83 -3.51 -29.12
N GLY A 191 8.98 -3.66 -29.75
CA GLY A 191 9.41 -2.82 -30.88
C GLY A 191 9.82 -1.38 -30.51
N LYS A 192 10.01 -1.10 -29.21
CA LYS A 192 10.45 0.22 -28.69
C LYS A 192 11.70 0.07 -27.84
N THR A 193 12.55 1.10 -27.85
CA THR A 193 13.66 1.17 -26.91
C THR A 193 13.15 1.62 -25.55
N HIS A 194 13.46 0.85 -24.54
CA HIS A 194 13.23 1.12 -23.13
C HIS A 194 14.56 1.08 -22.37
N TRP A 195 14.51 1.37 -21.07
CA TRP A 195 15.71 1.53 -20.24
C TRP A 195 15.58 0.71 -18.96
N PHE A 196 16.63 -0.02 -18.57
CA PHE A 196 16.61 -0.90 -17.44
C PHE A 196 17.95 -0.92 -16.68
N LEU A 197 17.90 -1.39 -15.43
CA LEU A 197 19.06 -1.79 -14.65
C LEU A 197 18.68 -2.94 -13.72
N ASP A 198 19.19 -4.14 -13.99
CA ASP A 198 18.85 -5.33 -13.19
C ASP A 198 19.79 -5.51 -11.96
N LYS A 199 20.76 -4.60 -11.76
CA LYS A 199 21.73 -4.68 -10.65
C LYS A 199 21.06 -4.61 -9.29
N PHE A 200 20.05 -3.78 -9.12
CA PHE A 200 19.39 -3.54 -7.85
C PHE A 200 17.99 -4.14 -7.86
N GLU A 201 17.59 -4.69 -6.70
CA GLU A 201 16.27 -5.23 -6.44
C GLU A 201 15.89 -4.99 -4.98
N GLY A 202 14.60 -4.95 -4.69
CA GLY A 202 14.08 -4.90 -3.33
C GLY A 202 13.49 -3.54 -2.92
N PHE A 203 12.74 -3.57 -1.82
CA PHE A 203 12.12 -2.39 -1.24
C PHE A 203 13.13 -1.56 -0.43
N SER A 204 12.81 -0.28 -0.22
CA SER A 204 13.43 0.56 0.80
C SER A 204 12.37 1.37 1.56
N LEU A 205 12.68 1.74 2.79
CA LEU A 205 11.79 2.53 3.64
C LEU A 205 12.51 3.81 4.07
N TRP A 206 11.73 4.90 4.15
CA TRP A 206 12.27 6.21 4.46
C TRP A 206 11.51 6.83 5.62
N VAL A 207 12.26 7.33 6.59
CA VAL A 207 11.77 8.11 7.73
C VAL A 207 12.51 9.45 7.76
N SER A 208 12.07 10.40 8.57
CA SER A 208 12.80 11.66 8.75
C SER A 208 13.07 11.93 10.22
N GLN A 209 14.33 12.13 10.58
CA GLN A 209 14.74 12.57 11.92
C GLN A 209 14.16 13.96 12.27
N LYS A 210 13.74 14.74 11.28
CA LYS A 210 13.07 16.03 11.48
C LYS A 210 11.57 15.91 11.78
N ASN A 211 10.97 14.72 11.60
CA ASN A 211 9.60 14.48 12.03
C ASN A 211 9.52 14.41 13.55
N ASN A 212 8.58 15.16 14.16
CA ASN A 212 8.42 15.20 15.62
C ASN A 212 7.97 13.86 16.23
N LYS A 213 7.57 12.89 15.38
CA LYS A 213 7.23 11.48 15.70
C LYS A 213 8.24 10.49 15.12
N TYR A 214 9.50 10.89 15.04
CA TYR A 214 10.56 10.06 14.44
C TYR A 214 10.66 8.66 15.05
N LYS A 215 10.61 8.55 16.38
CA LYS A 215 10.73 7.25 17.06
C LYS A 215 9.60 6.30 16.67
N GLU A 216 8.38 6.82 16.63
CA GLU A 216 7.19 6.07 16.21
C GLU A 216 7.25 5.74 14.71
N SER A 217 7.73 6.67 13.87
CA SER A 217 7.96 6.45 12.43
C SER A 217 8.96 5.32 12.20
N LEU A 218 10.09 5.33 12.90
CA LEU A 218 11.11 4.30 12.82
C LEU A 218 10.58 2.95 13.33
N GLY A 219 9.83 2.93 14.43
CA GLY A 219 9.20 1.73 14.96
C GLY A 219 8.20 1.12 13.97
N PHE A 220 7.38 1.94 13.31
CA PHE A 220 6.50 1.49 12.24
C PHE A 220 7.29 0.98 11.03
N ALA A 221 8.32 1.71 10.58
CA ALA A 221 9.18 1.30 9.45
C ALA A 221 9.84 -0.07 9.71
N LYS A 222 10.41 -0.31 10.89
CA LYS A 222 10.96 -1.62 11.27
C LYS A 222 9.92 -2.74 11.20
N THR A 223 8.72 -2.46 11.73
CA THR A 223 7.61 -3.43 11.71
C THR A 223 7.18 -3.72 10.29
N LEU A 224 7.09 -2.70 9.43
CA LEU A 224 6.74 -2.85 8.02
C LEU A 224 7.79 -3.63 7.24
N ALA A 225 9.08 -3.32 7.42
CA ALA A 225 10.17 -4.06 6.80
C ALA A 225 10.11 -5.56 7.13
N ASP A 226 9.89 -5.89 8.43
CA ASP A 226 9.76 -7.29 8.85
C ASP A 226 8.56 -7.99 8.19
N GLN A 227 7.43 -7.29 7.97
CA GLN A 227 6.28 -7.87 7.28
C GLN A 227 6.52 -8.04 5.78
N LEU A 228 7.22 -7.10 5.14
CA LEU A 228 7.62 -7.22 3.74
C LEU A 228 8.57 -8.40 3.54
N MET A 229 9.60 -8.53 4.38
CA MET A 229 10.54 -9.66 4.35
C MET A 229 9.84 -11.00 4.64
N ALA A 230 8.96 -11.05 5.63
CA ALA A 230 8.16 -12.24 5.92
C ALA A 230 7.23 -12.64 4.77
N SER A 231 6.89 -11.70 3.88
CA SER A 231 6.12 -11.94 2.65
C SER A 231 6.99 -12.34 1.45
N GLY A 232 8.30 -12.57 1.66
CA GLY A 232 9.25 -13.00 0.64
C GLY A 232 9.87 -11.86 -0.19
N LEU A 233 9.65 -10.59 0.19
CA LEU A 233 10.29 -9.45 -0.46
C LEU A 233 11.69 -9.22 0.12
N LYS A 234 12.61 -8.80 -0.73
CA LYS A 234 13.96 -8.38 -0.32
C LYS A 234 13.97 -6.88 -0.08
N PHE A 235 14.89 -6.41 0.77
CA PHE A 235 15.18 -4.99 0.88
C PHE A 235 16.45 -4.65 0.09
N THR A 236 16.61 -3.37 -0.25
CA THR A 236 17.81 -2.85 -0.93
C THR A 236 18.56 -1.85 -0.08
N THR A 237 19.88 -1.77 -0.27
CA THR A 237 20.74 -0.76 0.35
C THR A 237 21.42 0.12 -0.71
N HIS A 238 20.91 0.15 -1.94
CA HIS A 238 21.55 0.82 -3.06
C HIS A 238 21.70 2.34 -2.90
N HIS A 239 20.87 2.98 -2.09
CA HIS A 239 21.00 4.42 -1.80
C HIS A 239 22.21 4.77 -0.90
N ASP A 240 22.82 3.77 -0.27
CA ASP A 240 24.08 3.89 0.50
C ASP A 240 25.34 3.78 -0.40
N GLU A 241 25.18 3.52 -1.70
CA GLU A 241 26.30 3.47 -2.64
C GLU A 241 26.74 4.87 -3.10
N LEU A 242 28.05 5.11 -3.18
CA LEU A 242 28.64 6.38 -3.68
C LEU A 242 28.17 6.76 -5.08
N THR A 243 27.81 5.77 -5.89
CA THR A 243 27.28 5.96 -7.24
C THR A 243 25.83 6.46 -7.27
N ASN A 244 25.14 6.42 -6.13
CA ASN A 244 23.71 6.71 -6.01
C ASN A 244 23.41 7.92 -5.10
N THR A 245 24.25 8.93 -5.19
CA THR A 245 24.07 10.18 -4.46
C THR A 245 22.87 11.00 -4.97
N ASP A 246 22.31 11.84 -4.11
CA ASP A 246 21.30 12.83 -4.51
C ASP A 246 21.90 13.88 -5.47
N LYS A 247 21.08 14.82 -5.93
CA LYS A 247 21.51 15.92 -6.82
C LYS A 247 22.58 16.85 -6.22
N TYR A 248 22.86 16.74 -4.94
CA TYR A 248 23.91 17.49 -4.23
C TYR A 248 25.13 16.62 -3.89
N GLY A 249 25.20 15.39 -4.40
CA GLY A 249 26.32 14.46 -4.16
C GLY A 249 26.27 13.78 -2.78
N ARG A 250 25.12 13.79 -2.08
CA ARG A 250 24.96 13.20 -0.74
C ARG A 250 24.41 11.80 -0.84
N ILE A 251 24.94 10.91 0.01
CA ILE A 251 24.41 9.56 0.23
C ILE A 251 23.27 9.66 1.25
N ALA A 252 22.22 8.89 1.05
CA ALA A 252 21.16 8.80 2.04
C ALA A 252 21.65 8.04 3.29
N PRO A 253 21.56 8.63 4.50
CA PRO A 253 21.96 7.94 5.71
C PRO A 253 21.11 6.69 5.96
N LEU A 254 21.75 5.52 6.04
CA LEU A 254 21.12 4.25 6.33
C LEU A 254 20.97 4.09 7.85
N VAL A 255 19.75 4.15 8.38
CA VAL A 255 19.47 4.09 9.84
C VAL A 255 19.19 2.68 10.34
N ASP A 256 18.80 1.76 9.46
CA ASP A 256 18.69 0.32 9.74
C ASP A 256 19.12 -0.47 8.50
N ARG A 257 20.35 -0.99 8.52
CA ARG A 257 20.96 -1.72 7.40
C ARG A 257 20.31 -3.09 7.18
N GLU A 258 19.81 -3.70 8.23
CA GLU A 258 19.21 -5.04 8.15
C GLU A 258 17.78 -5.01 7.57
N ARG A 259 17.23 -3.80 7.42
CA ARG A 259 15.85 -3.57 6.95
C ARG A 259 15.74 -2.60 5.80
N GLY A 260 16.86 -2.05 5.30
CA GLY A 260 16.84 -1.06 4.23
C GLY A 260 16.07 0.21 4.60
N ILE A 261 16.26 0.73 5.84
CA ILE A 261 15.59 1.94 6.31
C ILE A 261 16.55 3.13 6.27
N TYR A 262 16.16 4.21 5.61
CA TYR A 262 16.94 5.41 5.38
C TYR A 262 16.36 6.61 6.12
N ASP A 263 17.21 7.58 6.44
CA ASP A 263 16.82 8.90 6.91
C ASP A 263 16.73 9.88 5.72
N ALA A 264 15.53 10.36 5.47
CA ALA A 264 15.29 11.38 4.48
C ALA A 264 15.70 12.79 4.94
N SER A 265 15.96 12.97 6.23
CA SER A 265 16.23 14.28 6.84
C SER A 265 15.23 15.35 6.37
N ASP A 266 15.69 16.37 5.60
CA ASP A 266 14.87 17.46 5.06
C ASP A 266 14.56 17.34 3.55
N HIS A 267 14.82 16.16 2.94
CA HIS A 267 14.66 16.01 1.50
C HIS A 267 13.23 15.63 1.09
N ILE A 268 12.51 14.92 1.96
CA ILE A 268 11.16 14.41 1.67
C ILE A 268 10.14 15.15 2.53
N ALA A 269 9.59 16.24 1.95
CA ALA A 269 8.72 17.18 2.65
C ALA A 269 7.51 16.50 3.32
N VAL A 270 6.91 15.51 2.68
CA VAL A 270 5.75 14.79 3.25
C VAL A 270 6.09 14.04 4.53
N LEU A 271 7.36 13.70 4.78
CA LEU A 271 7.77 13.04 6.01
C LEU A 271 8.03 14.01 7.14
N TYR A 272 8.83 15.06 6.90
CA TYR A 272 9.22 15.97 7.99
C TYR A 272 8.14 17.00 8.37
N GLU A 273 7.18 17.28 7.47
CA GLU A 273 6.06 18.20 7.73
C GLU A 273 4.82 17.50 8.31
N SER A 274 4.82 16.18 8.37
CA SER A 274 3.73 15.43 9.00
C SER A 274 3.83 15.49 10.52
N HIS A 275 2.70 15.74 11.19
CA HIS A 275 2.62 15.81 12.65
C HIS A 275 2.37 14.44 13.30
N MET A 276 2.13 13.41 12.51
CA MET A 276 1.99 12.02 12.93
C MET A 276 3.20 11.20 12.49
N PRO A 277 3.35 9.95 12.97
CA PRO A 277 4.31 9.00 12.40
C PRO A 277 4.16 8.91 10.88
N ALA A 278 5.27 9.03 10.14
CA ALA A 278 5.27 9.09 8.70
C ALA A 278 6.39 8.23 8.11
N VAL A 279 6.04 7.40 7.10
CA VAL A 279 6.97 6.53 6.38
C VAL A 279 6.69 6.64 4.89
N LEU A 280 7.75 6.71 4.08
CA LEU A 280 7.66 6.49 2.65
C LEU A 280 8.15 5.07 2.34
N VAL A 281 7.41 4.38 1.48
CA VAL A 281 7.65 3.01 1.05
C VAL A 281 8.01 3.04 -0.42
N GLU A 282 9.25 2.72 -0.75
CA GLU A 282 9.65 2.32 -2.09
C GLU A 282 9.41 0.81 -2.20
N ALA A 283 8.38 0.40 -2.93
CA ALA A 283 7.91 -0.98 -2.92
C ALA A 283 8.84 -1.96 -3.65
N GLY A 284 9.79 -1.45 -4.44
CA GLY A 284 10.81 -2.17 -5.18
C GLY A 284 11.26 -1.40 -6.42
N MET A 285 12.24 -1.96 -7.11
CA MET A 285 12.95 -1.33 -8.25
C MET A 285 12.21 -1.54 -9.57
N ILE A 286 11.51 -0.52 -10.08
CA ILE A 286 10.75 -0.63 -11.34
C ILE A 286 11.61 -0.58 -12.60
N VAL A 287 12.88 -0.25 -12.47
CA VAL A 287 13.86 -0.33 -13.56
C VAL A 287 14.48 -1.71 -13.69
N ASN A 288 14.32 -2.59 -12.69
CA ASN A 288 14.68 -4.01 -12.76
C ASN A 288 13.59 -4.77 -13.51
N ARG A 289 13.97 -5.46 -14.60
CA ARG A 289 13.02 -6.11 -15.53
C ARG A 289 12.23 -7.26 -14.91
N ALA A 290 12.81 -7.98 -13.97
CA ALA A 290 12.14 -9.08 -13.28
C ALA A 290 11.22 -8.56 -12.17
N GLU A 291 11.71 -7.65 -11.35
CA GLU A 291 10.97 -7.10 -10.22
C GLU A 291 9.77 -6.26 -10.66
N GLU A 292 9.91 -5.44 -11.71
CA GLU A 292 8.81 -4.68 -12.31
C GLU A 292 7.60 -5.57 -12.66
N GLN A 293 7.83 -6.77 -13.21
CA GLN A 293 6.74 -7.70 -13.54
C GLN A 293 5.99 -8.16 -12.28
N VAL A 294 6.72 -8.41 -11.19
CA VAL A 294 6.10 -8.77 -9.91
C VAL A 294 5.30 -7.60 -9.36
N LEU A 295 5.90 -6.40 -9.28
CA LEU A 295 5.29 -5.19 -8.73
C LEU A 295 4.06 -4.73 -9.55
N SER A 296 4.12 -4.86 -10.87
CA SER A 296 3.00 -4.51 -11.75
C SER A 296 1.87 -5.54 -11.75
N SER A 297 2.09 -6.74 -11.21
CA SER A 297 1.07 -7.80 -11.13
C SER A 297 0.05 -7.54 -10.01
N ALA A 298 -1.16 -8.10 -10.16
CA ALA A 298 -2.17 -8.04 -9.10
C ALA A 298 -1.73 -8.78 -7.82
N THR A 299 -1.01 -9.90 -7.97
CA THR A 299 -0.50 -10.70 -6.85
C THR A 299 0.59 -9.96 -6.10
N GLY A 300 1.57 -9.37 -6.80
CA GLY A 300 2.64 -8.59 -6.16
C GLY A 300 2.09 -7.41 -5.37
N ARG A 301 1.18 -6.62 -5.97
CA ARG A 301 0.52 -5.54 -5.24
C ARG A 301 -0.27 -6.02 -4.02
N ALA A 302 -0.97 -7.15 -4.12
CA ALA A 302 -1.70 -7.72 -2.99
C ALA A 302 -0.75 -8.19 -1.88
N THR A 303 0.43 -8.71 -2.22
CA THR A 303 1.46 -9.12 -1.23
C THR A 303 1.97 -7.90 -0.46
N VAL A 304 2.37 -6.82 -1.14
CA VAL A 304 2.81 -5.59 -0.49
C VAL A 304 1.67 -4.99 0.36
N ALA A 305 0.46 -4.91 -0.16
CA ALA A 305 -0.67 -4.32 0.54
C ALA A 305 -1.03 -5.07 1.84
N ARG A 306 -1.00 -6.41 1.83
CA ARG A 306 -1.22 -7.22 3.04
C ARG A 306 -0.10 -7.02 4.06
N ALA A 307 1.16 -6.92 3.63
CA ALA A 307 2.28 -6.61 4.53
C ALA A 307 2.09 -5.24 5.21
N VAL A 308 1.68 -4.22 4.44
CA VAL A 308 1.34 -2.89 4.98
C VAL A 308 0.20 -2.98 6.00
N ALA A 309 -0.92 -3.64 5.65
CA ALA A 309 -2.07 -3.76 6.56
C ALA A 309 -1.69 -4.50 7.86
N THR A 310 -0.92 -5.59 7.79
CA THR A 310 -0.44 -6.31 8.96
C THR A 310 0.49 -5.44 9.83
N ALA A 311 1.35 -4.63 9.19
CA ALA A 311 2.21 -3.69 9.93
C ALA A 311 1.39 -2.61 10.64
N VAL A 312 0.35 -2.06 10.00
CA VAL A 312 -0.58 -1.09 10.61
C VAL A 312 -1.33 -1.72 11.78
N GLU A 313 -1.81 -2.96 11.66
CA GLU A 313 -2.45 -3.68 12.77
C GLU A 313 -1.52 -3.82 13.99
N ARG A 314 -0.27 -4.21 13.76
CA ARG A 314 0.74 -4.34 14.83
C ARG A 314 1.08 -3.00 15.47
N PHE A 315 1.23 -1.97 14.66
CA PHE A 315 1.50 -0.61 15.13
C PHE A 315 0.34 -0.08 15.98
N CYS A 316 -0.87 -0.19 15.47
CA CYS A 316 -2.12 0.17 16.14
C CYS A 316 -2.26 -0.56 17.51
N ALA A 317 -1.92 -1.85 17.58
CA ALA A 317 -1.94 -2.61 18.81
C ALA A 317 -0.79 -2.27 19.79
N GLY A 318 0.10 -1.34 19.44
CA GLY A 318 1.27 -0.99 20.25
C GLY A 318 2.37 -2.06 20.24
N ARG A 319 2.41 -2.92 19.22
CA ARG A 319 3.40 -3.99 19.03
C ARG A 319 4.47 -3.62 18.01
N SER A 320 4.69 -2.33 17.77
CA SER A 320 5.79 -1.89 16.92
C SER A 320 7.14 -2.14 17.59
N LYS A 321 8.18 -2.44 16.82
CA LYS A 321 9.54 -2.59 17.34
C LYS A 321 10.12 -1.22 17.67
N THR A 322 10.63 -1.09 18.87
CA THR A 322 11.38 0.09 19.33
C THR A 322 12.82 0.06 18.82
#